data_760e79e4de294cd34b853d86a82d8c11
#
_entry.id   760e79e4de294cd34b853d86a82d8c11
#
_cell.length_a   1.000
_cell.length_b   1.000
_cell.length_c   1.000
_cell.angle_alpha   90.00
_cell.angle_beta   90.00
_cell.angle_gamma   90.00
#
_symmetry.space_group_name_H-M   'P 1'
#
loop_
_entity.id
_entity.type
_entity.pdbx_description
1 polymer ?
#
loop_
_entity_poly.entity_id
_entity_poly.type
_entity_poly.pdbx_seq_one_letter_code
_entity_poly.pdbx_strand_id
1 'polypeptide(L)'
;GEGLMTKAAYEDVFLKKLGVKDRNDDKLVAFDNYSASDDADEDTESGNVLDRIAVVYAEGDIEDGEGLDGVVASRTVVEALRDIRKNKRIKAVVLRINSPGGGALASDVMWRELDLLRKEKPLVISMGNLAASGGYYIAAPGERIFAQPTTITGSIGVFGLFFTGEELLRNKVGIRFESVGTHAYSNFGQLDRTLTDSERLLVQANVDQTYGRFLQVVSNGRSLDSSAVDSMAQGRVWSGTDALRLGLVDAHGGLMEALAYAQKKANLKGTPRISTYPQEQNAFDALLAEFSKGSASLRQ
;
A
#
# COMPACT_ATOMS: atom_id res chain seq x y z
N GLY A 1 -14.73 14.98 -28.78
CA GLY A 1 -14.33 15.41 -27.46
C GLY A 1 -15.55 15.81 -26.68
N GLU A 2 -15.92 14.99 -25.69
CA GLU A 2 -16.97 15.34 -24.76
C GLU A 2 -16.41 16.42 -23.85
N GLY A 3 -17.06 17.61 -23.83
CA GLY A 3 -16.59 18.78 -23.10
C GLY A 3 -16.64 18.57 -21.57
N LEU A 4 -15.84 19.34 -20.86
CA LEU A 4 -15.93 19.45 -19.40
C LEU A 4 -17.33 19.94 -19.02
N MET A 5 -17.98 19.24 -18.08
CA MET A 5 -19.28 19.65 -17.53
C MET A 5 -19.23 19.68 -16.02
N THR A 6 -20.12 20.44 -15.39
CA THR A 6 -20.21 20.45 -13.92
C THR A 6 -20.77 19.12 -13.41
N LYS A 7 -20.49 18.81 -12.14
CA LYS A 7 -21.02 17.59 -11.49
C LYS A 7 -22.55 17.51 -11.62
N ALA A 8 -23.28 18.60 -11.40
CA ALA A 8 -24.73 18.65 -11.51
C ALA A 8 -25.20 18.35 -12.93
N ALA A 9 -24.57 18.95 -13.95
CA ALA A 9 -24.91 18.69 -15.35
C ALA A 9 -24.63 17.25 -15.76
N TYR A 10 -23.53 16.65 -15.25
CA TYR A 10 -23.24 15.24 -15.49
C TYR A 10 -24.28 14.33 -14.84
N GLU A 11 -24.71 14.62 -13.61
CA GLU A 11 -25.74 13.87 -12.91
C GLU A 11 -27.09 13.90 -13.64
N ASP A 12 -27.51 15.05 -14.11
CA ASP A 12 -28.75 15.19 -14.89
C ASP A 12 -28.71 14.35 -16.18
N VAL A 13 -27.59 14.39 -16.91
CA VAL A 13 -27.39 13.58 -18.11
C VAL A 13 -27.40 12.09 -17.76
N PHE A 14 -26.77 11.70 -16.65
CA PHE A 14 -26.67 10.32 -16.19
C PHE A 14 -28.05 9.77 -15.79
N LEU A 15 -28.80 10.48 -14.94
CA LEU A 15 -30.15 10.10 -14.53
C LEU A 15 -31.08 9.95 -15.72
N LYS A 16 -31.03 10.90 -16.66
CA LYS A 16 -31.81 10.85 -17.90
C LYS A 16 -31.45 9.64 -18.76
N LYS A 17 -30.17 9.28 -18.84
CA LYS A 17 -29.69 8.12 -19.59
C LYS A 17 -30.13 6.80 -18.96
N LEU A 18 -30.25 6.74 -17.62
CA LEU A 18 -30.78 5.61 -16.87
C LEU A 18 -32.33 5.54 -16.88
N GLY A 19 -33.03 6.57 -17.34
CA GLY A 19 -34.50 6.62 -17.33
C GLY A 19 -35.09 6.76 -15.93
N VAL A 20 -34.34 7.35 -14.99
CA VAL A 20 -34.75 7.60 -13.60
C VAL A 20 -35.02 9.10 -13.41
N LYS A 21 -35.94 9.43 -12.49
CA LYS A 21 -36.43 10.81 -12.30
C LYS A 21 -35.51 11.62 -11.38
N ASP A 22 -35.01 11.04 -10.35
CA ASP A 22 -34.13 11.68 -9.35
C ASP A 22 -33.23 10.65 -8.64
N ARG A 23 -32.39 11.12 -7.70
CA ARG A 23 -31.47 10.27 -6.95
C ARG A 23 -32.14 9.33 -5.95
N ASN A 24 -33.39 9.55 -5.60
CA ASN A 24 -34.13 8.73 -4.65
C ASN A 24 -35.02 7.71 -5.35
N ASP A 25 -34.88 7.54 -6.68
CA ASP A 25 -35.62 6.54 -7.44
C ASP A 25 -35.25 5.13 -6.94
N ASP A 26 -36.25 4.29 -6.66
CA ASP A 26 -36.10 2.92 -6.15
C ASP A 26 -35.26 2.01 -7.08
N LYS A 27 -35.00 2.45 -8.29
CA LYS A 27 -34.10 1.75 -9.25
C LYS A 27 -32.62 2.07 -9.03
N LEU A 28 -32.31 3.06 -8.18
CA LEU A 28 -30.94 3.43 -7.84
C LEU A 28 -30.60 2.88 -6.45
N VAL A 29 -29.56 2.07 -6.40
CA VAL A 29 -29.01 1.58 -5.14
C VAL A 29 -27.68 2.32 -4.89
N ALA A 30 -27.50 2.85 -3.68
CA ALA A 30 -26.23 3.42 -3.30
C ALA A 30 -25.13 2.35 -3.36
N PHE A 31 -23.94 2.72 -3.80
CA PHE A 31 -22.81 1.78 -3.96
C PHE A 31 -22.53 1.00 -2.69
N ASP A 32 -22.59 1.66 -1.54
CA ASP A 32 -22.37 1.02 -0.23
C ASP A 32 -23.43 -0.05 0.10
N ASN A 33 -24.68 0.21 -0.28
CA ASN A 33 -25.79 -0.76 -0.12
C ASN A 33 -25.71 -1.90 -1.15
N TYR A 34 -25.17 -1.61 -2.34
CA TYR A 34 -24.97 -2.63 -3.37
C TYR A 34 -23.84 -3.61 -2.98
N SER A 35 -22.74 -3.09 -2.43
CA SER A 35 -21.64 -3.93 -1.96
C SER A 35 -22.00 -4.80 -0.76
N ALA A 36 -22.91 -4.33 0.12
CA ALA A 36 -23.41 -5.08 1.26
C ALA A 36 -24.38 -6.21 0.89
N SER A 37 -24.98 -6.18 -0.29
CA SER A 37 -25.92 -7.23 -0.74
C SER A 37 -25.24 -8.45 -1.35
N ASP A 38 -23.92 -8.42 -1.59
CA ASP A 38 -23.18 -9.50 -2.22
C ASP A 38 -22.87 -10.71 -1.28
N ASP A 39 -23.27 -10.62 -0.01
CA ASP A 39 -23.22 -11.76 0.91
C ASP A 39 -24.45 -12.70 0.83
N ALA A 40 -25.40 -12.42 -0.03
CA ALA A 40 -26.51 -13.30 -0.29
C ALA A 40 -26.12 -14.32 -1.37
N ASP A 41 -25.98 -15.57 -0.97
CA ASP A 41 -25.86 -16.76 -1.82
C ASP A 41 -26.93 -16.77 -2.92
N GLU A 42 -26.59 -16.31 -4.11
CA GLU A 42 -27.28 -16.77 -5.31
C GLU A 42 -26.35 -17.72 -6.07
N ASP A 43 -26.58 -19.00 -5.82
CA ASP A 43 -26.15 -20.10 -6.66
C ASP A 43 -26.79 -19.94 -8.06
N THR A 44 -26.09 -19.28 -8.97
CA THR A 44 -26.37 -19.38 -10.39
C THR A 44 -25.28 -20.20 -11.06
N GLU A 45 -25.71 -21.36 -11.54
CA GLU A 45 -24.98 -22.36 -12.31
C GLU A 45 -24.06 -21.77 -13.36
N SER A 46 -22.74 -21.94 -13.23
CA SER A 46 -21.85 -22.31 -14.33
C SER A 46 -20.38 -22.35 -13.89
N GLY A 47 -19.83 -23.53 -13.79
CA GLY A 47 -18.38 -23.73 -13.65
C GLY A 47 -17.90 -23.65 -12.19
N ASN A 48 -16.77 -24.24 -11.87
CA ASN A 48 -16.19 -24.37 -10.53
C ASN A 48 -16.08 -23.02 -9.77
N VAL A 49 -17.18 -22.58 -9.18
CA VAL A 49 -17.43 -21.23 -8.58
C VAL A 49 -16.66 -21.01 -7.26
N LEU A 50 -15.69 -21.85 -6.95
CA LEU A 50 -14.92 -21.77 -5.71
C LEU A 50 -13.63 -20.96 -5.82
N ASP A 51 -13.16 -20.69 -7.04
CA ASP A 51 -11.88 -20.00 -7.26
C ASP A 51 -12.06 -18.49 -7.20
N ARG A 52 -11.11 -17.80 -6.53
CA ARG A 52 -11.19 -16.37 -6.20
C ARG A 52 -9.93 -15.64 -6.63
N ILE A 53 -10.07 -14.34 -6.86
CA ILE A 53 -8.98 -13.39 -6.92
C ILE A 53 -9.03 -12.56 -5.64
N ALA A 54 -7.93 -12.47 -4.90
CA ALA A 54 -7.81 -11.56 -3.78
C ALA A 54 -7.42 -10.18 -4.26
N VAL A 55 -8.12 -9.15 -3.78
CA VAL A 55 -7.71 -7.75 -3.94
C VAL A 55 -7.25 -7.26 -2.57
N VAL A 56 -5.97 -6.91 -2.47
CA VAL A 56 -5.38 -6.34 -1.26
C VAL A 56 -5.26 -4.85 -1.45
N TYR A 57 -5.88 -4.06 -0.59
CA TYR A 57 -5.80 -2.61 -0.61
C TYR A 57 -4.65 -2.13 0.28
N ALA A 58 -3.81 -1.26 -0.28
CA ALA A 58 -2.74 -0.56 0.41
C ALA A 58 -2.95 0.95 0.18
N GLU A 59 -3.78 1.56 1.03
CA GLU A 59 -4.21 2.96 0.91
C GLU A 59 -3.77 3.77 2.13
N GLY A 60 -3.07 4.88 1.89
CA GLY A 60 -2.52 5.75 2.95
C GLY A 60 -1.03 5.55 3.20
N ASP A 61 -0.55 6.12 4.30
CA ASP A 61 0.85 6.06 4.72
C ASP A 61 1.23 4.65 5.18
N ILE A 62 2.44 4.21 4.83
CA ILE A 62 2.96 2.91 5.27
C ILE A 62 3.59 3.06 6.65
N GLU A 63 3.05 2.35 7.62
CA GLU A 63 3.49 2.36 9.01
C GLU A 63 3.78 0.95 9.53
N ASP A 64 4.61 0.88 10.57
CA ASP A 64 4.86 -0.38 11.26
C ASP A 64 3.76 -0.69 12.28
N GLY A 65 3.44 -1.98 12.44
CA GLY A 65 2.48 -2.44 13.44
C GLY A 65 1.08 -2.71 12.92
N GLU A 66 0.10 -2.60 13.81
CA GLU A 66 -1.33 -2.77 13.54
C GLU A 66 -1.94 -1.43 13.13
N GLY A 67 -2.83 -1.44 12.12
CA GLY A 67 -3.31 -0.21 11.51
C GLY A 67 -4.53 0.40 12.19
N LEU A 68 -4.57 1.72 12.09
CA LEU A 68 -5.78 2.52 12.17
C LEU A 68 -6.32 2.74 10.75
N ASP A 69 -7.58 3.14 10.62
CA ASP A 69 -8.19 3.47 9.32
C ASP A 69 -7.35 4.52 8.58
N GLY A 70 -7.16 4.30 7.28
CA GLY A 70 -6.39 5.20 6.42
C GLY A 70 -4.86 5.03 6.47
N VAL A 71 -4.38 3.97 7.11
CA VAL A 71 -2.94 3.62 7.19
C VAL A 71 -2.69 2.22 6.64
N VAL A 72 -1.60 2.06 5.90
CA VAL A 72 -1.09 0.76 5.44
C VAL A 72 -0.22 0.16 6.53
N ALA A 73 -0.83 -0.55 7.47
CA ALA A 73 -0.13 -1.16 8.59
C ALA A 73 0.56 -2.46 8.17
N SER A 74 1.86 -2.55 8.41
CA SER A 74 2.69 -3.67 7.96
C SER A 74 2.19 -5.02 8.47
N ARG A 75 1.80 -5.12 9.74
CA ARG A 75 1.32 -6.37 10.34
C ARG A 75 0.00 -6.83 9.72
N THR A 76 -0.97 -5.93 9.59
CA THR A 76 -2.28 -6.22 9.00
C THR A 76 -2.16 -6.75 7.57
N VAL A 77 -1.34 -6.08 6.75
CA VAL A 77 -1.10 -6.50 5.35
C VAL A 77 -0.37 -7.84 5.30
N VAL A 78 0.66 -8.04 6.13
CA VAL A 78 1.42 -9.30 6.20
C VAL A 78 0.55 -10.48 6.60
N GLU A 79 -0.32 -10.32 7.59
CA GLU A 79 -1.27 -11.36 8.01
C GLU A 79 -2.24 -11.70 6.88
N ALA A 80 -2.82 -10.70 6.23
CA ALA A 80 -3.68 -10.89 5.07
C ALA A 80 -2.95 -11.64 3.93
N LEU A 81 -1.71 -11.28 3.60
CA LEU A 81 -0.91 -11.94 2.57
C LEU A 81 -0.59 -13.40 2.93
N ARG A 82 -0.32 -13.70 4.20
CA ARG A 82 -0.11 -15.07 4.69
C ARG A 82 -1.36 -15.93 4.57
N ASP A 83 -2.52 -15.39 4.91
CA ASP A 83 -3.79 -16.10 4.80
C ASP A 83 -4.17 -16.32 3.33
N ILE A 84 -3.99 -15.31 2.48
CA ILE A 84 -4.15 -15.43 1.04
C ILE A 84 -3.23 -16.52 0.48
N ARG A 85 -1.97 -16.58 0.89
CA ARG A 85 -1.00 -17.57 0.42
C ARG A 85 -1.42 -18.99 0.78
N LYS A 86 -1.92 -19.22 1.99
CA LYS A 86 -2.42 -20.51 2.47
C LYS A 86 -3.74 -20.94 1.82
N ASN A 87 -4.57 -19.99 1.41
CA ASN A 87 -5.90 -20.27 0.88
C ASN A 87 -5.83 -20.82 -0.55
N LYS A 88 -6.11 -22.11 -0.73
CA LYS A 88 -6.07 -22.79 -2.03
C LYS A 88 -7.13 -22.32 -3.03
N ARG A 89 -8.21 -21.67 -2.55
CA ARG A 89 -9.26 -21.12 -3.42
C ARG A 89 -8.83 -19.81 -4.08
N ILE A 90 -7.88 -19.07 -3.48
CA ILE A 90 -7.33 -17.85 -4.07
C ILE A 90 -6.26 -18.26 -5.09
N LYS A 91 -6.49 -17.94 -6.36
CA LYS A 91 -5.63 -18.34 -7.49
C LYS A 91 -4.73 -17.20 -7.99
N ALA A 92 -5.09 -15.97 -7.74
CA ALA A 92 -4.28 -14.79 -8.07
C ALA A 92 -4.53 -13.68 -7.07
N VAL A 93 -3.61 -12.73 -7.04
CA VAL A 93 -3.67 -11.57 -6.14
C VAL A 93 -3.47 -10.29 -6.93
N VAL A 94 -4.33 -9.32 -6.70
CA VAL A 94 -4.15 -7.93 -7.14
C VAL A 94 -3.85 -7.09 -5.92
N LEU A 95 -2.68 -6.46 -5.88
CA LEU A 95 -2.35 -5.46 -4.87
C LEU A 95 -2.70 -4.08 -5.43
N ARG A 96 -3.73 -3.45 -4.85
CA ARG A 96 -4.17 -2.10 -5.18
C ARG A 96 -3.47 -1.10 -4.26
N ILE A 97 -2.65 -0.22 -4.84
CA ILE A 97 -1.80 0.70 -4.09
C ILE A 97 -2.25 2.14 -4.35
N ASN A 98 -2.52 2.88 -3.28
CA ASN A 98 -2.72 4.33 -3.31
C ASN A 98 -2.01 4.94 -2.10
N SER A 99 -0.67 5.01 -2.17
CA SER A 99 0.19 5.31 -1.02
C SER A 99 1.39 6.19 -1.42
N PRO A 100 1.73 7.21 -0.62
CA PRO A 100 2.96 8.00 -0.79
C PRO A 100 4.21 7.21 -0.36
N GLY A 101 4.04 6.08 0.30
CA GLY A 101 5.09 5.33 0.98
C GLY A 101 5.05 5.53 2.49
N GLY A 102 6.20 5.44 3.16
CA GLY A 102 6.32 5.58 4.61
C GLY A 102 7.52 4.82 5.16
N GLY A 103 7.34 4.09 6.25
CA GLY A 103 8.41 3.39 6.96
C GLY A 103 9.14 2.37 6.08
N ALA A 104 10.47 2.49 6.00
CA ALA A 104 11.30 1.60 5.19
C ALA A 104 11.23 0.15 5.70
N LEU A 105 11.28 -0.06 7.01
CA LEU A 105 11.15 -1.38 7.63
C LEU A 105 9.78 -2.01 7.33
N ALA A 106 8.71 -1.25 7.51
CA ALA A 106 7.35 -1.68 7.21
C ALA A 106 7.21 -2.12 5.75
N SER A 107 7.77 -1.33 4.82
CA SER A 107 7.78 -1.64 3.38
C SER A 107 8.56 -2.91 3.07
N ASP A 108 9.74 -3.13 3.70
CA ASP A 108 10.57 -4.32 3.46
C ASP A 108 9.91 -5.59 4.01
N VAL A 109 9.26 -5.51 5.18
CA VAL A 109 8.53 -6.64 5.77
C VAL A 109 7.36 -7.05 4.88
N MET A 110 6.57 -6.10 4.37
CA MET A 110 5.49 -6.39 3.41
C MET A 110 6.04 -6.91 2.08
N TRP A 111 7.10 -6.29 1.55
CA TRP A 111 7.77 -6.76 0.33
C TRP A 111 8.20 -8.23 0.47
N ARG A 112 8.74 -8.62 1.62
CA ARG A 112 9.16 -10.00 1.86
C ARG A 112 8.01 -11.00 1.70
N GLU A 113 6.83 -10.71 2.25
CA GLU A 113 5.66 -11.58 2.10
C GLU A 113 5.12 -11.56 0.66
N LEU A 114 5.15 -10.42 -0.03
CA LEU A 114 4.80 -10.32 -1.45
C LEU A 114 5.77 -11.13 -2.33
N ASP A 115 7.08 -11.13 -2.03
CA ASP A 115 8.07 -11.94 -2.74
C ASP A 115 7.87 -13.45 -2.50
N LEU A 116 7.41 -13.85 -1.33
CA LEU A 116 7.01 -15.23 -1.07
C LEU A 116 5.72 -15.60 -1.81
N LEU A 117 4.73 -14.71 -1.79
CA LEU A 117 3.43 -14.93 -2.42
C LEU A 117 3.56 -15.05 -3.94
N ARG A 118 4.34 -14.20 -4.61
CA ARG A 118 4.51 -14.25 -6.07
C ARG A 118 5.15 -15.54 -6.59
N LYS A 119 5.82 -16.30 -5.73
CA LYS A 119 6.39 -17.62 -6.09
C LYS A 119 5.33 -18.72 -6.14
N GLU A 120 4.18 -18.50 -5.49
CA GLU A 120 3.10 -19.46 -5.38
C GLU A 120 1.87 -19.06 -6.20
N LYS A 121 1.62 -17.76 -6.35
CA LYS A 121 0.43 -17.21 -7.02
C LYS A 121 0.79 -15.98 -7.85
N PRO A 122 0.15 -15.78 -9.02
CA PRO A 122 0.30 -14.55 -9.79
C PRO A 122 0.01 -13.32 -8.92
N LEU A 123 0.96 -12.39 -8.84
CA LEU A 123 0.84 -11.11 -8.15
C LEU A 123 0.82 -9.99 -9.18
N VAL A 124 -0.30 -9.31 -9.28
CA VAL A 124 -0.52 -8.18 -10.18
C VAL A 124 -0.66 -6.90 -9.36
N ILE A 125 -0.09 -5.82 -9.84
CA ILE A 125 -0.17 -4.52 -9.17
C ILE A 125 -1.10 -3.59 -9.95
N SER A 126 -1.97 -2.90 -9.22
CA SER A 126 -2.78 -1.81 -9.73
C SER A 126 -2.50 -0.55 -8.93
N MET A 127 -1.84 0.41 -9.54
CA MET A 127 -1.59 1.70 -8.90
C MET A 127 -2.82 2.60 -9.00
N GLY A 128 -3.11 3.33 -7.93
CA GLY A 128 -4.09 4.41 -7.88
C GLY A 128 -3.52 5.71 -8.41
N ASN A 129 -3.88 6.80 -7.76
CA ASN A 129 -3.34 8.11 -8.08
C ASN A 129 -1.86 8.24 -7.66
N LEU A 130 -1.47 7.50 -6.62
CA LEU A 130 -0.16 7.60 -5.99
C LEU A 130 0.35 6.20 -5.60
N ALA A 131 1.57 5.86 -6.01
CA ALA A 131 2.28 4.66 -5.57
C ALA A 131 3.79 4.96 -5.58
N ALA A 132 4.25 5.68 -4.57
CA ALA A 132 5.59 6.26 -4.53
C ALA A 132 6.37 5.78 -3.29
N SER A 133 7.71 5.86 -3.36
CA SER A 133 8.60 5.49 -2.26
C SER A 133 8.29 4.08 -1.72
N GLY A 134 7.95 3.91 -0.45
CA GLY A 134 7.52 2.62 0.10
C GLY A 134 6.36 1.97 -0.66
N GLY A 135 5.45 2.78 -1.26
CA GLY A 135 4.37 2.28 -2.12
C GLY A 135 4.91 1.65 -3.41
N TYR A 136 5.97 2.21 -4.00
CA TYR A 136 6.66 1.59 -5.13
C TYR A 136 7.51 0.39 -4.70
N TYR A 137 8.08 0.44 -3.49
CA TYR A 137 8.84 -0.67 -2.91
C TYR A 137 8.02 -1.97 -2.86
N ILE A 138 6.77 -1.88 -2.36
CA ILE A 138 5.86 -3.03 -2.31
C ILE A 138 5.26 -3.38 -3.67
N ALA A 139 5.28 -2.45 -4.65
CA ALA A 139 4.84 -2.72 -6.02
C ALA A 139 5.89 -3.49 -6.83
N ALA A 140 7.17 -3.27 -6.55
CA ALA A 140 8.29 -3.78 -7.36
C ALA A 140 8.26 -5.31 -7.64
N PRO A 141 7.83 -6.21 -6.71
CA PRO A 141 7.78 -7.64 -6.95
C PRO A 141 6.63 -8.09 -7.85
N GLY A 142 5.72 -7.21 -8.26
CA GLY A 142 4.60 -7.55 -9.13
C GLY A 142 5.03 -8.10 -10.48
N GLU A 143 4.37 -9.17 -10.93
CA GLU A 143 4.60 -9.75 -12.25
C GLU A 143 4.19 -8.77 -13.36
N ARG A 144 3.12 -8.02 -13.12
CA ARG A 144 2.60 -6.98 -14.01
C ARG A 144 2.14 -5.80 -13.19
N ILE A 145 2.60 -4.62 -13.54
CA ILE A 145 2.26 -3.36 -12.86
C ILE A 145 1.45 -2.48 -13.81
N PHE A 146 0.25 -2.13 -13.40
CA PHE A 146 -0.64 -1.21 -14.10
C PHE A 146 -0.67 0.14 -13.38
N ALA A 147 -0.58 1.23 -14.15
CA ALA A 147 -0.75 2.59 -13.67
C ALA A 147 -1.51 3.43 -14.70
N GLN A 148 -2.24 4.45 -14.23
CA GLN A 148 -2.81 5.46 -15.14
C GLN A 148 -1.71 6.40 -15.64
N PRO A 149 -1.85 7.05 -16.81
CA PRO A 149 -0.87 8.01 -17.32
C PRO A 149 -0.49 9.09 -16.31
N THR A 150 -1.45 9.51 -15.48
CA THR A 150 -1.32 10.57 -14.46
C THR A 150 -0.95 10.05 -13.08
N THR A 151 -0.82 8.74 -12.89
CA THR A 151 -0.35 8.18 -11.60
C THR A 151 0.99 8.78 -11.24
N ILE A 152 1.13 9.19 -9.99
CA ILE A 152 2.41 9.63 -9.42
C ILE A 152 3.11 8.40 -8.83
N THR A 153 4.34 8.11 -9.30
CA THR A 153 5.08 6.92 -8.86
C THR A 153 6.59 7.16 -8.81
N GLY A 154 7.37 6.10 -8.60
CA GLY A 154 8.81 6.22 -8.42
C GLY A 154 9.15 6.68 -7.00
N SER A 155 9.74 7.87 -6.84
CA SER A 155 10.29 8.35 -5.56
C SER A 155 11.17 7.29 -4.90
N ILE A 156 11.98 6.59 -5.72
CA ILE A 156 12.91 5.55 -5.24
C ILE A 156 14.06 6.26 -4.55
N GLY A 157 13.92 6.43 -3.24
CA GLY A 157 14.82 7.19 -2.42
C GLY A 157 14.54 6.98 -0.92
N VAL A 158 15.49 7.39 -0.09
CA VAL A 158 15.42 7.29 1.37
C VAL A 158 15.88 8.60 1.96
N PHE A 159 15.19 9.07 2.96
CA PHE A 159 15.63 10.19 3.77
C PHE A 159 15.36 9.92 5.25
N GLY A 160 16.15 10.55 6.11
CA GLY A 160 15.93 10.57 7.55
C GLY A 160 15.82 12.03 8.03
N LEU A 161 14.92 12.26 8.97
CA LEU A 161 14.73 13.55 9.59
C LEU A 161 15.01 13.46 11.09
N PHE A 162 15.95 14.26 11.56
CA PHE A 162 16.32 14.33 12.97
C PHE A 162 16.08 15.74 13.47
N PHE A 163 15.28 15.87 14.52
CA PHE A 163 15.03 17.13 15.18
C PHE A 163 15.93 17.27 16.40
N THR A 164 16.42 18.49 16.66
CA THR A 164 17.04 18.86 17.91
C THR A 164 16.32 20.05 18.50
N GLY A 165 16.05 19.99 19.79
CA GLY A 165 15.51 21.08 20.59
C GLY A 165 16.57 21.79 21.41
N GLU A 166 17.86 21.48 21.24
CA GLU A 166 18.98 21.97 22.07
C GLU A 166 18.94 23.50 22.25
N GLU A 167 18.85 24.23 21.15
CA GLU A 167 18.85 25.68 21.18
C GLU A 167 17.63 26.26 21.90
N LEU A 168 16.44 25.70 21.62
CA LEU A 168 15.21 26.09 22.27
C LEU A 168 15.26 25.84 23.77
N LEU A 169 15.62 24.64 24.18
CA LEU A 169 15.63 24.21 25.56
C LEU A 169 16.68 24.97 26.37
N ARG A 170 17.92 25.05 25.85
CA ARG A 170 19.04 25.65 26.55
C ARG A 170 18.98 27.16 26.56
N ASN A 171 18.72 27.82 25.40
CA ASN A 171 18.89 29.27 25.26
C ASN A 171 17.57 30.04 25.47
N LYS A 172 16.42 29.42 25.23
CA LYS A 172 15.11 30.10 25.38
C LYS A 172 14.39 29.72 26.66
N VAL A 173 14.39 28.44 27.01
CA VAL A 173 13.68 27.93 28.20
C VAL A 173 14.60 27.86 29.43
N GLY A 174 15.92 27.83 29.24
CA GLY A 174 16.91 27.77 30.33
C GLY A 174 17.04 26.36 30.95
N ILE A 175 16.53 25.32 30.30
CA ILE A 175 16.65 23.94 30.78
C ILE A 175 17.96 23.35 30.29
N ARG A 176 18.72 22.76 31.20
CA ARG A 176 19.93 21.97 30.89
C ARG A 176 19.70 20.54 31.27
N PHE A 177 20.10 19.63 30.35
CA PHE A 177 20.05 18.22 30.58
C PHE A 177 21.45 17.68 30.88
N GLU A 178 21.53 16.83 31.88
CA GLU A 178 22.70 16.00 32.13
C GLU A 178 22.33 14.55 31.86
N SER A 179 23.15 13.87 31.06
CA SER A 179 22.92 12.48 30.71
C SER A 179 24.10 11.62 31.12
N VAL A 180 23.80 10.50 31.73
CA VAL A 180 24.80 9.48 32.10
C VAL A 180 24.62 8.30 31.16
N GLY A 181 25.64 8.06 30.33
CA GLY A 181 25.64 6.95 29.37
C GLY A 181 26.59 5.85 29.81
N THR A 182 26.20 4.60 29.59
CA THR A 182 27.09 3.44 29.82
C THR A 182 28.00 3.15 28.62
N HIS A 183 27.64 3.65 27.42
CA HIS A 183 28.38 3.45 26.17
C HIS A 183 28.33 4.70 25.31
N ALA A 184 29.17 4.79 24.28
CA ALA A 184 29.34 5.96 23.42
C ALA A 184 28.04 6.46 22.75
N TYR A 185 27.10 5.57 22.47
CA TYR A 185 25.85 5.87 21.79
C TYR A 185 24.60 5.73 22.68
N SER A 186 24.76 5.66 24.01
CA SER A 186 23.61 5.51 24.94
C SER A 186 22.59 6.67 24.81
N ASN A 187 23.05 7.83 24.38
CA ASN A 187 22.26 9.06 24.26
C ASN A 187 21.94 9.40 22.80
N PHE A 188 22.02 8.41 21.89
CA PHE A 188 21.69 8.60 20.48
C PHE A 188 20.22 9.00 20.30
N GLY A 189 19.98 10.04 19.49
CA GLY A 189 18.63 10.50 19.16
C GLY A 189 17.91 11.30 20.24
N GLN A 190 18.59 11.71 21.33
CA GLN A 190 18.02 12.61 22.31
C GLN A 190 17.77 14.00 21.69
N LEU A 191 16.63 14.63 22.05
CA LEU A 191 16.20 15.91 21.49
C LEU A 191 16.95 17.12 22.07
N ASP A 192 17.62 16.95 23.21
CA ASP A 192 18.28 18.00 23.99
C ASP A 192 19.69 18.36 23.48
N ARG A 193 20.17 17.64 22.47
CA ARG A 193 21.48 17.88 21.85
C ARG A 193 21.49 17.58 20.35
N THR A 194 22.44 18.15 19.67
CA THR A 194 22.75 17.83 18.26
C THR A 194 23.47 16.51 18.16
N LEU A 195 23.31 15.79 17.03
CA LEU A 195 24.07 14.60 16.74
C LEU A 195 25.57 14.90 16.65
N THR A 196 26.40 14.06 17.22
CA THR A 196 27.87 14.09 17.03
C THR A 196 28.22 13.67 15.59
N ASP A 197 29.46 13.97 15.16
CA ASP A 197 29.92 13.57 13.82
C ASP A 197 29.91 12.05 13.61
N SER A 198 30.24 11.28 14.64
CA SER A 198 30.17 9.82 14.59
C SER A 198 28.73 9.30 14.48
N GLU A 199 27.80 9.95 15.17
CA GLU A 199 26.36 9.61 15.04
C GLU A 199 25.80 9.98 13.68
N ARG A 200 26.21 11.11 13.10
CA ARG A 200 25.86 11.50 11.72
C ARG A 200 26.36 10.48 10.70
N LEU A 201 27.58 9.98 10.85
CA LEU A 201 28.13 8.93 9.98
C LEU A 201 27.31 7.64 10.10
N LEU A 202 26.88 7.25 11.29
CA LEU A 202 25.99 6.06 11.48
C LEU A 202 24.64 6.26 10.79
N VAL A 203 24.04 7.45 10.94
CA VAL A 203 22.78 7.78 10.25
C VAL A 203 22.96 7.70 8.75
N GLN A 204 24.02 8.31 8.22
CA GLN A 204 24.30 8.29 6.77
C GLN A 204 24.50 6.86 6.27
N ALA A 205 25.28 6.05 6.97
CA ALA A 205 25.51 4.64 6.60
C ALA A 205 24.19 3.84 6.58
N ASN A 206 23.28 4.11 7.53
CA ASN A 206 21.95 3.46 7.53
C ASN A 206 21.09 3.90 6.34
N VAL A 207 21.10 5.20 6.00
CA VAL A 207 20.40 5.71 4.82
C VAL A 207 20.95 5.08 3.55
N ASP A 208 22.27 5.02 3.38
CA ASP A 208 22.94 4.45 2.22
C ASP A 208 22.64 2.94 2.08
N GLN A 209 22.65 2.20 3.18
CA GLN A 209 22.29 0.79 3.20
C GLN A 209 20.83 0.56 2.80
N THR A 210 19.92 1.36 3.35
CA THR A 210 18.49 1.27 3.05
C THR A 210 18.21 1.64 1.59
N TYR A 211 18.90 2.66 1.07
CA TYR A 211 18.82 3.03 -0.34
C TYR A 211 19.35 1.92 -1.26
N GLY A 212 20.51 1.37 -0.95
CA GLY A 212 21.06 0.23 -1.68
C GLY A 212 20.11 -0.98 -1.70
N ARG A 213 19.43 -1.24 -0.56
CA ARG A 213 18.40 -2.27 -0.48
C ARG A 213 17.21 -1.96 -1.39
N PHE A 214 16.74 -0.71 -1.44
CA PHE A 214 15.65 -0.31 -2.33
C PHE A 214 16.02 -0.51 -3.80
N LEU A 215 17.23 -0.09 -4.21
CA LEU A 215 17.73 -0.34 -5.56
C LEU A 215 17.73 -1.83 -5.93
N GLN A 216 18.17 -2.70 -5.00
CA GLN A 216 18.13 -4.15 -5.21
C GLN A 216 16.71 -4.70 -5.37
N VAL A 217 15.77 -4.24 -4.57
CA VAL A 217 14.37 -4.65 -4.66
C VAL A 217 13.79 -4.30 -6.02
N VAL A 218 14.02 -3.09 -6.48
CA VAL A 218 13.54 -2.62 -7.80
C VAL A 218 14.26 -3.36 -8.93
N SER A 219 15.59 -3.46 -8.89
CA SER A 219 16.40 -4.18 -9.87
C SER A 219 15.90 -5.62 -10.06
N ASN A 220 15.73 -6.35 -8.96
CA ASN A 220 15.26 -7.73 -8.99
C ASN A 220 13.79 -7.85 -9.45
N GLY A 221 12.93 -6.94 -8.99
CA GLY A 221 11.50 -6.96 -9.30
C GLY A 221 11.21 -6.59 -10.75
N ARG A 222 11.99 -5.68 -11.32
CA ARG A 222 11.82 -5.16 -12.67
C ARG A 222 12.79 -5.75 -13.70
N SER A 223 13.70 -6.62 -13.26
CA SER A 223 14.76 -7.19 -14.10
C SER A 223 15.60 -6.09 -14.80
N LEU A 224 15.87 -5.01 -14.09
CA LEU A 224 16.68 -3.88 -14.55
C LEU A 224 18.06 -3.94 -13.89
N ASP A 225 19.08 -3.44 -14.58
CA ASP A 225 20.40 -3.28 -13.98
C ASP A 225 20.37 -2.24 -12.85
N SER A 226 21.11 -2.50 -11.76
CA SER A 226 21.10 -1.63 -10.58
C SER A 226 21.57 -0.21 -10.88
N SER A 227 22.53 -0.04 -11.80
CA SER A 227 23.00 1.28 -12.23
C SER A 227 21.95 2.02 -13.07
N ALA A 228 21.17 1.30 -13.88
CA ALA A 228 20.05 1.87 -14.61
C ALA A 228 18.94 2.31 -13.64
N VAL A 229 18.65 1.49 -12.62
CA VAL A 229 17.70 1.87 -11.57
C VAL A 229 18.18 3.12 -10.83
N ASP A 230 19.45 3.19 -10.40
CA ASP A 230 19.99 4.35 -9.70
C ASP A 230 19.91 5.63 -10.54
N SER A 231 20.17 5.55 -11.85
CA SER A 231 20.08 6.70 -12.76
C SER A 231 18.69 7.34 -12.82
N MET A 232 17.63 6.55 -12.61
CA MET A 232 16.23 7.03 -12.60
C MET A 232 15.63 7.15 -11.18
N ALA A 233 16.38 6.71 -10.15
CA ALA A 233 16.02 6.77 -8.73
C ALA A 233 16.37 8.12 -8.08
N GLN A 234 17.11 8.12 -7.00
CA GLN A 234 17.55 9.32 -6.24
C GLN A 234 16.36 10.20 -5.78
N GLY A 235 15.26 9.56 -5.42
CA GLY A 235 14.05 10.24 -4.96
C GLY A 235 13.22 10.90 -6.07
N ARG A 236 13.58 10.73 -7.34
CA ARG A 236 12.81 11.32 -8.44
C ARG A 236 11.42 10.72 -8.54
N VAL A 237 10.46 11.60 -8.78
CA VAL A 237 9.05 11.27 -8.97
C VAL A 237 8.75 11.24 -10.47
N TRP A 238 7.97 10.25 -10.90
CA TRP A 238 7.61 10.04 -12.28
C TRP A 238 6.10 9.99 -12.47
N SER A 239 5.64 10.46 -13.62
CA SER A 239 4.27 10.17 -14.08
C SER A 239 4.16 8.69 -14.49
N GLY A 240 2.95 8.13 -14.50
CA GLY A 240 2.74 6.79 -15.02
C GLY A 240 3.18 6.62 -16.45
N THR A 241 3.09 7.68 -17.29
CA THR A 241 3.61 7.69 -18.67
C THR A 241 5.12 7.57 -18.69
N ASP A 242 5.84 8.34 -17.87
CA ASP A 242 7.29 8.24 -17.80
C ASP A 242 7.77 6.93 -17.17
N ALA A 243 7.06 6.47 -16.13
CA ALA A 243 7.34 5.20 -15.48
C ALA A 243 7.22 4.00 -16.44
N LEU A 244 6.23 4.04 -17.36
CA LEU A 244 6.11 3.05 -18.43
C LEU A 244 7.30 3.08 -19.37
N ARG A 245 7.75 4.27 -19.80
CA ARG A 245 8.92 4.43 -20.67
C ARG A 245 10.22 3.97 -20.00
N LEU A 246 10.32 4.14 -18.68
CA LEU A 246 11.48 3.74 -17.88
C LEU A 246 11.47 2.26 -17.46
N GLY A 247 10.39 1.51 -17.75
CA GLY A 247 10.24 0.11 -17.35
C GLY A 247 9.88 -0.09 -15.87
N LEU A 248 9.53 0.98 -15.17
CA LEU A 248 9.05 0.93 -13.79
C LEU A 248 7.58 0.43 -13.69
N VAL A 249 6.82 0.57 -14.77
CA VAL A 249 5.44 0.13 -14.94
C VAL A 249 5.35 -0.63 -16.26
N ASP A 250 4.42 -1.57 -16.41
CA ASP A 250 4.32 -2.45 -17.57
C ASP A 250 3.23 -2.07 -18.55
N ALA A 251 2.17 -1.41 -18.08
CA ALA A 251 1.06 -1.01 -18.93
C ALA A 251 0.24 0.11 -18.30
N HIS A 252 -0.43 0.90 -19.14
CA HIS A 252 -1.50 1.77 -18.66
C HIS A 252 -2.75 0.94 -18.35
N GLY A 253 -3.42 1.26 -17.24
CA GLY A 253 -4.62 0.60 -16.78
C GLY A 253 -4.89 0.84 -15.30
N GLY A 254 -6.08 0.44 -14.87
CA GLY A 254 -6.53 0.52 -13.49
C GLY A 254 -6.76 -0.85 -12.86
N LEU A 255 -7.70 -0.90 -11.92
CA LEU A 255 -8.04 -2.14 -11.21
C LEU A 255 -8.67 -3.18 -12.15
N MET A 256 -9.51 -2.76 -13.09
CA MET A 256 -10.20 -3.70 -14.00
C MET A 256 -9.23 -4.41 -14.94
N GLU A 257 -8.25 -3.70 -15.49
CA GLU A 257 -7.20 -4.29 -16.34
C GLU A 257 -6.31 -5.24 -15.53
N ALA A 258 -6.00 -4.89 -14.28
CA ALA A 258 -5.26 -5.76 -13.38
C ALA A 258 -6.03 -7.06 -13.03
N LEU A 259 -7.33 -6.96 -12.75
CA LEU A 259 -8.19 -8.12 -12.50
C LEU A 259 -8.30 -9.02 -13.73
N ALA A 260 -8.53 -8.43 -14.92
CA ALA A 260 -8.58 -9.18 -16.17
C ALA A 260 -7.27 -9.92 -16.46
N TYR A 261 -6.13 -9.26 -16.22
CA TYR A 261 -4.82 -9.89 -16.36
C TYR A 261 -4.63 -11.03 -15.35
N ALA A 262 -4.96 -10.79 -14.08
CA ALA A 262 -4.86 -11.80 -13.01
C ALA A 262 -5.72 -13.03 -13.30
N GLN A 263 -6.98 -12.82 -13.77
CA GLN A 263 -7.88 -13.88 -14.19
C GLN A 263 -7.28 -14.73 -15.32
N LYS A 264 -6.78 -14.07 -16.36
CA LYS A 264 -6.14 -14.74 -17.50
C LYS A 264 -4.91 -15.53 -17.06
N LYS A 265 -4.07 -14.93 -16.21
CA LYS A 265 -2.82 -15.56 -15.74
C LYS A 265 -3.08 -16.78 -14.87
N ALA A 266 -4.11 -16.74 -14.05
CA ALA A 266 -4.55 -17.86 -13.21
C ALA A 266 -5.42 -18.89 -13.97
N ASN A 267 -5.67 -18.70 -15.28
CA ASN A 267 -6.51 -19.56 -16.11
C ASN A 267 -7.94 -19.77 -15.54
N LEU A 268 -8.49 -18.74 -14.89
CA LEU A 268 -9.83 -18.80 -14.31
C LEU A 268 -10.90 -18.64 -15.42
N LYS A 269 -11.83 -19.59 -15.46
CA LYS A 269 -12.96 -19.58 -16.39
C LYS A 269 -14.17 -18.90 -15.75
N GLY A 270 -14.96 -18.20 -16.55
CA GLY A 270 -16.13 -17.45 -16.08
C GLY A 270 -15.73 -16.18 -15.30
N THR A 271 -16.62 -15.66 -14.49
CA THR A 271 -16.38 -14.48 -13.64
C THR A 271 -15.85 -14.95 -12.28
N PRO A 272 -14.58 -14.72 -11.92
CA PRO A 272 -14.05 -15.14 -10.63
C PRO A 272 -14.67 -14.30 -9.50
N ARG A 273 -14.92 -14.93 -8.37
CA ARG A 273 -15.28 -14.18 -7.14
C ARG A 273 -14.10 -13.33 -6.69
N ILE A 274 -14.38 -12.11 -6.25
CA ILE A 274 -13.38 -11.20 -5.65
C ILE A 274 -13.47 -11.34 -4.13
N SER A 275 -12.33 -11.39 -3.47
CA SER A 275 -12.21 -11.27 -2.01
C SER A 275 -11.33 -10.09 -1.69
N THR A 276 -11.83 -9.14 -0.92
CA THR A 276 -11.11 -7.92 -0.52
C THR A 276 -10.34 -8.11 0.78
N TYR A 277 -9.19 -7.46 0.89
CA TYR A 277 -8.32 -7.49 2.08
C TYR A 277 -7.74 -6.10 2.35
N PRO A 278 -7.48 -5.71 3.62
CA PRO A 278 -7.89 -6.47 4.80
C PRO A 278 -9.42 -6.63 4.83
N GLN A 279 -9.91 -7.71 5.46
CA GLN A 279 -11.34 -7.85 5.70
C GLN A 279 -11.75 -6.80 6.73
N GLU A 280 -12.81 -6.06 6.46
CA GLU A 280 -13.42 -5.19 7.46
C GLU A 280 -13.83 -6.06 8.65
N GLN A 281 -13.34 -5.69 9.83
CA GLN A 281 -13.78 -6.34 11.05
C GLN A 281 -15.25 -5.96 11.26
N ASN A 282 -16.14 -6.93 11.28
CA ASN A 282 -17.53 -6.68 11.69
C ASN A 282 -17.51 -5.96 13.03
N ALA A 283 -18.37 -4.95 13.21
CA ALA A 283 -18.43 -4.16 14.44
C ALA A 283 -18.57 -5.04 15.70
N PHE A 284 -19.17 -6.22 15.56
CA PHE A 284 -19.30 -7.21 16.63
C PHE A 284 -17.97 -7.91 16.96
N ASP A 285 -17.17 -8.25 15.96
CA ASP A 285 -15.84 -8.87 16.15
C ASP A 285 -14.84 -7.85 16.73
N ALA A 286 -14.92 -6.59 16.31
CA ALA A 286 -14.15 -5.48 16.89
C ALA A 286 -14.50 -5.30 18.38
N LEU A 287 -15.78 -5.33 18.74
CA LEU A 287 -16.25 -5.24 20.11
C LEU A 287 -15.77 -6.44 20.96
N LEU A 288 -15.83 -7.66 20.43
CA LEU A 288 -15.34 -8.86 21.10
C LEU A 288 -13.81 -8.81 21.31
N ALA A 289 -13.06 -8.31 20.32
CA ALA A 289 -11.62 -8.13 20.42
C ALA A 289 -11.24 -7.09 21.51
N GLU A 290 -12.00 -6.01 21.65
CA GLU A 290 -11.83 -5.00 22.68
C GLU A 290 -12.12 -5.58 24.08
N PHE A 291 -13.18 -6.35 24.22
CA PHE A 291 -13.51 -7.06 25.49
C PHE A 291 -12.43 -8.09 25.86
N SER A 292 -11.87 -8.80 24.90
CA SER A 292 -10.80 -9.77 25.15
C SER A 292 -9.47 -9.11 25.56
N LYS A 293 -9.13 -7.95 24.97
CA LYS A 293 -7.95 -7.14 25.36
C LYS A 293 -8.11 -6.54 26.76
N GLY A 294 -9.31 -6.07 27.12
CA GLY A 294 -9.62 -5.54 28.45
C GLY A 294 -9.53 -6.57 29.58
N SER A 295 -9.83 -7.83 29.31
CA SER A 295 -9.73 -8.90 30.31
C SER A 295 -8.29 -9.39 30.55
N ALA A 296 -7.35 -9.15 29.63
CA ALA A 296 -5.94 -9.49 29.80
C ALA A 296 -5.19 -8.47 30.68
N SER A 297 -5.62 -7.20 30.71
CA SER A 297 -4.98 -6.15 31.53
C SER A 297 -5.36 -6.20 33.02
N LEU A 298 -6.37 -6.99 33.40
CA LEU A 298 -6.78 -7.18 34.80
C LEU A 298 -6.09 -8.38 35.50
N ARG A 299 -5.13 -9.03 34.85
CA ARG A 299 -4.38 -10.18 35.37
C ARG A 299 -2.87 -9.93 35.57
N GLN A 300 -2.45 -8.66 35.59
CA GLN A 300 -1.09 -8.29 36.01
C GLN A 300 -1.09 -7.54 37.33
#